data_5d646b7bc7011ac255bb93078b81490c
#
_entry.id   5d646b7bc7011ac255bb93078b81490c
#
_cell.length_a   1.000
_cell.length_b   1.000
_cell.length_c   1.000
_cell.angle_alpha   90.00
_cell.angle_beta   90.00
_cell.angle_gamma   90.00
#
_symmetry.space_group_name_H-M   'P 1'
#
loop_
_entity.id
_entity.type
_entity.pdbx_description
1 polymer ?
#
loop_
_entity_poly.entity_id
_entity_poly.type
_entity_poly.pdbx_seq_one_letter_code
_entity_poly.pdbx_strand_id
1 'polypeptide(L)'
;MKKILAVICFSFLSLSFANAGILTLGISGNASLLSVDGKETISGSTNAGYDWNEGKNARAATATDATSQTTSDDLAIGYLALFGELGLFDTGLRVGLSYVPYALESETTENNRNDNCSNDESHLDANSVSDADVNVCTQTTNKVGVDLEDLITMYVAYHHELDMPFVSSVFIKAGIIEADVITRDNLSSGSQYPNTSLSGDFFGLGFEKNLDTGMFVRLEGGITEFDSIKLVNTNSENSNTINITGMDGASATISIGKTF
;
A
#
# COMPACT_ATOMS: atom_id res chain seq x y z
N MET A 1 17.20 -1.55 5.85
CA MET A 1 16.91 -2.94 5.44
C MET A 1 17.50 -3.33 4.08
N LYS A 2 17.52 -2.46 3.06
CA LYS A 2 18.12 -2.74 1.70
C LYS A 2 19.53 -3.37 1.72
N LYS A 3 20.40 -3.01 2.68
CA LYS A 3 21.76 -3.57 2.79
C LYS A 3 21.79 -4.99 3.37
N ILE A 4 20.81 -5.34 4.21
CA ILE A 4 20.72 -6.69 4.80
C ILE A 4 20.18 -7.67 3.78
N LEU A 5 19.19 -7.26 2.96
CA LEU A 5 18.64 -8.07 1.89
C LEU A 5 19.70 -8.40 0.83
N ALA A 6 20.51 -7.41 0.42
CA ALA A 6 21.62 -7.62 -0.50
C ALA A 6 22.65 -8.63 0.03
N VAL A 7 22.95 -8.60 1.34
CA VAL A 7 23.86 -9.55 1.99
C VAL A 7 23.26 -10.95 2.03
N ILE A 8 21.96 -11.08 2.32
CA ILE A 8 21.27 -12.38 2.32
C ILE A 8 21.25 -12.96 0.90
N CYS A 9 20.88 -12.20 -0.12
CA CYS A 9 20.92 -12.66 -1.51
C CYS A 9 22.33 -13.07 -1.97
N PHE A 10 23.38 -12.32 -1.57
CA PHE A 10 24.76 -12.64 -1.92
C PHE A 10 25.30 -13.87 -1.18
N SER A 11 24.89 -14.09 0.07
CA SER A 11 25.29 -15.29 0.84
C SER A 11 24.66 -16.57 0.28
N PHE A 12 23.45 -16.51 -0.29
CA PHE A 12 22.86 -17.66 -0.99
C PHE A 12 23.56 -18.01 -2.31
N LEU A 13 24.10 -17.01 -3.02
CA LEU A 13 24.85 -17.23 -4.26
C LEU A 13 26.24 -17.89 -4.05
N SER A 14 26.75 -17.86 -2.84
CA SER A 14 28.05 -18.48 -2.51
C SER A 14 27.98 -19.94 -2.05
N LEU A 15 26.76 -20.48 -1.85
CA LEU A 15 26.58 -21.90 -1.57
C LEU A 15 26.87 -22.69 -2.86
N SER A 16 27.92 -23.52 -2.83
CA SER A 16 28.26 -24.45 -3.91
C SER A 16 27.17 -25.52 -3.99
N PHE A 17 26.20 -25.33 -4.89
CA PHE A 17 25.11 -26.29 -5.11
C PHE A 17 25.67 -27.53 -5.84
N ALA A 18 26.11 -28.50 -5.07
CA ALA A 18 26.63 -29.77 -5.62
C ALA A 18 25.52 -30.78 -5.98
N ASN A 19 24.26 -30.49 -5.65
CA ASN A 19 23.12 -31.37 -5.94
C ASN A 19 22.15 -30.70 -6.90
N ALA A 20 21.86 -31.36 -8.02
CA ALA A 20 20.85 -30.93 -8.98
C ALA A 20 19.46 -30.90 -8.31
N GLY A 21 18.67 -29.88 -8.63
CA GLY A 21 17.29 -29.76 -8.15
C GLY A 21 17.06 -28.92 -6.91
N ILE A 22 18.09 -28.24 -6.38
CA ILE A 22 17.97 -27.44 -5.15
C ILE A 22 17.53 -25.99 -5.44
N LEU A 23 17.97 -25.39 -6.54
CA LEU A 23 17.66 -24.00 -6.88
C LEU A 23 16.56 -23.91 -7.92
N THR A 24 15.52 -23.15 -7.62
CA THR A 24 14.44 -22.82 -8.56
C THR A 24 14.41 -21.31 -8.77
N LEU A 25 14.33 -20.87 -10.03
CA LEU A 25 14.16 -19.47 -10.40
C LEU A 25 12.99 -19.32 -11.38
N GLY A 26 12.24 -18.22 -11.26
CA GLY A 26 11.13 -18.00 -12.16
C GLY A 26 10.54 -16.59 -12.11
N ILE A 27 9.51 -16.42 -12.92
CA ILE A 27 8.71 -15.19 -13.03
C ILE A 27 7.26 -15.57 -12.77
N SER A 28 6.55 -14.73 -12.06
CA SER A 28 5.12 -14.88 -11.81
C SER A 28 4.34 -13.66 -12.28
N GLY A 29 3.16 -13.91 -12.86
CA GLY A 29 2.13 -12.91 -13.07
C GLY A 29 1.07 -13.06 -11.98
N ASN A 30 0.75 -11.99 -11.29
CA ASN A 30 -0.13 -11.96 -10.14
C ASN A 30 -1.32 -11.04 -10.43
N ALA A 31 -2.51 -11.45 -10.01
CA ALA A 31 -3.72 -10.64 -9.96
C ALA A 31 -4.26 -10.73 -8.53
N SER A 32 -4.43 -9.58 -7.88
CA SER A 32 -4.89 -9.49 -6.49
C SER A 32 -6.10 -8.58 -6.39
N LEU A 33 -7.06 -8.98 -5.57
CA LEU A 33 -8.16 -8.16 -5.10
C LEU A 33 -7.87 -7.85 -3.64
N LEU A 34 -7.77 -6.57 -3.33
CA LEU A 34 -7.47 -6.08 -1.99
C LEU A 34 -8.65 -5.28 -1.48
N SER A 35 -9.19 -5.65 -0.33
CA SER A 35 -10.21 -4.89 0.39
C SER A 35 -9.53 -4.05 1.47
N VAL A 36 -9.86 -2.77 1.55
CA VAL A 36 -9.19 -1.83 2.44
C VAL A 36 -10.23 -1.01 3.21
N ASP A 37 -10.18 -1.09 4.52
CA ASP A 37 -10.98 -0.27 5.42
C ASP A 37 -10.13 0.86 5.99
N GLY A 38 -10.51 2.10 5.69
CA GLY A 38 -9.83 3.31 6.13
C GLY A 38 -10.72 4.20 6.99
N LYS A 39 -10.15 4.80 8.03
CA LYS A 39 -10.78 5.83 8.84
C LYS A 39 -9.89 7.05 8.91
N GLU A 40 -10.37 8.15 8.33
CA GLU A 40 -9.75 9.46 8.53
C GLU A 40 -10.40 10.16 9.74
N THR A 41 -9.56 10.71 10.60
CA THR A 41 -9.99 11.58 11.71
C THR A 41 -9.35 12.94 11.50
N ILE A 42 -10.19 13.95 11.27
CA ILE A 42 -9.78 15.34 11.11
C ILE A 42 -9.89 15.99 12.49
N SER A 43 -8.76 16.51 12.98
CA SER A 43 -8.74 17.24 14.26
C SER A 43 -9.58 18.50 14.14
N GLY A 44 -10.35 18.79 15.15
CA GLY A 44 -11.10 20.03 15.24
C GLY A 44 -10.17 21.24 15.22
N SER A 45 -10.51 22.26 14.45
CA SER A 45 -9.78 23.52 14.36
C SER A 45 -10.45 24.57 15.26
N THR A 46 -9.65 25.29 16.03
CA THR A 46 -10.12 26.50 16.70
C THR A 46 -9.86 27.70 15.80
N ASN A 47 -10.84 28.09 14.99
CA ASN A 47 -10.74 29.34 14.24
C ASN A 47 -11.13 30.49 15.18
N ALA A 48 -10.18 31.35 15.50
CA ALA A 48 -10.46 32.65 16.10
C ALA A 48 -11.12 33.52 15.01
N GLY A 49 -12.44 33.62 15.02
CA GLY A 49 -13.16 34.51 14.13
C GLY A 49 -12.90 35.97 14.52
N TYR A 50 -12.72 36.84 13.52
CA TYR A 50 -12.69 38.30 13.72
C TYR A 50 -14.13 38.84 13.83
N ASP A 51 -14.46 39.54 14.93
CA ASP A 51 -15.77 40.19 15.08
C ASP A 51 -15.68 41.65 14.54
N TRP A 52 -16.26 41.84 13.38
CA TRP A 52 -16.27 43.13 12.67
C TRP A 52 -17.09 44.22 13.36
N ASN A 53 -18.08 43.86 14.19
CA ASN A 53 -18.96 44.82 14.80
C ASN A 53 -18.33 45.56 16.00
N GLU A 54 -17.29 45.00 16.60
CA GLU A 54 -16.66 45.61 17.79
C GLU A 54 -15.17 46.01 17.56
N GLY A 55 -14.60 45.79 16.40
CA GLY A 55 -13.20 46.10 16.11
C GLY A 55 -12.20 45.37 17.02
N LYS A 56 -12.61 44.26 17.62
CA LYS A 56 -11.82 43.45 18.54
C LYS A 56 -11.84 42.00 18.11
N ASN A 57 -10.71 41.33 18.29
CA ASN A 57 -10.57 39.87 18.13
C ASN A 57 -11.41 39.12 19.20
N ALA A 58 -12.71 39.22 19.13
CA ALA A 58 -13.59 38.80 20.22
C ALA A 58 -14.70 37.85 19.80
N ARG A 59 -14.54 37.09 18.72
CA ARG A 59 -15.41 35.94 18.59
C ARG A 59 -14.75 34.78 19.33
N ALA A 60 -15.44 34.24 20.33
CA ALA A 60 -15.00 33.01 20.99
C ALA A 60 -14.64 32.00 19.90
N ALA A 61 -13.45 31.46 19.97
CA ALA A 61 -13.01 30.43 19.07
C ALA A 61 -14.07 29.31 19.08
N THR A 62 -14.77 29.18 17.96
CA THR A 62 -15.72 28.07 17.83
C THR A 62 -14.87 26.84 17.56
N ALA A 63 -14.68 26.04 18.60
CA ALA A 63 -14.06 24.74 18.42
C ALA A 63 -14.98 23.93 17.50
N THR A 64 -14.50 23.58 16.32
CA THR A 64 -15.13 22.56 15.50
C THR A 64 -14.74 21.20 16.08
N ASP A 65 -15.73 20.38 16.40
CA ASP A 65 -15.49 19.02 16.87
C ASP A 65 -14.70 18.22 15.82
N ALA A 66 -13.86 17.32 16.31
CA ALA A 66 -13.16 16.39 15.43
C ALA A 66 -14.19 15.55 14.64
N THR A 67 -14.05 15.52 13.34
CA THR A 67 -14.89 14.70 12.47
C THR A 67 -14.15 13.46 12.02
N SER A 68 -14.85 12.33 11.91
CA SER A 68 -14.27 11.11 11.36
C SER A 68 -15.10 10.58 10.20
N GLN A 69 -14.43 10.16 9.14
CA GLN A 69 -15.01 9.52 7.99
C GLN A 69 -14.42 8.13 7.84
N THR A 70 -15.25 7.13 7.63
CA THR A 70 -14.84 5.76 7.33
C THR A 70 -15.15 5.48 5.87
N THR A 71 -14.21 4.89 5.17
CA THR A 71 -14.34 4.48 3.77
C THR A 71 -13.85 3.05 3.64
N SER A 72 -14.59 2.22 2.92
CA SER A 72 -14.17 0.89 2.51
C SER A 72 -14.08 0.87 0.99
N ASP A 73 -13.00 0.34 0.45
CA ASP A 73 -12.77 0.28 -1.00
C ASP A 73 -12.12 -1.04 -1.39
N ASP A 74 -12.44 -1.52 -2.60
CA ASP A 74 -11.86 -2.72 -3.18
C ASP A 74 -10.95 -2.34 -4.34
N LEU A 75 -9.71 -2.78 -4.28
CA LEU A 75 -8.68 -2.48 -5.27
C LEU A 75 -8.25 -3.75 -6.01
N ALA A 76 -8.29 -3.72 -7.34
CA ALA A 76 -7.75 -4.78 -8.18
C ALA A 76 -6.35 -4.39 -8.69
N ILE A 77 -5.34 -5.21 -8.41
CA ILE A 77 -3.95 -4.94 -8.77
C ILE A 77 -3.40 -6.12 -9.58
N GLY A 78 -2.74 -5.83 -10.72
CA GLY A 78 -1.98 -6.81 -11.49
C GLY A 78 -0.50 -6.47 -11.50
N TYR A 79 0.38 -7.45 -11.26
CA TYR A 79 1.81 -7.22 -11.26
C TYR A 79 2.63 -8.46 -11.63
N LEU A 80 3.88 -8.21 -12.03
CA LEU A 80 4.87 -9.26 -12.28
C LEU A 80 5.88 -9.30 -11.13
N ALA A 81 6.28 -10.51 -10.73
CA ALA A 81 7.31 -10.69 -9.73
C ALA A 81 8.36 -11.71 -10.20
N LEU A 82 9.58 -11.53 -9.71
CA LEU A 82 10.65 -12.50 -9.81
C LEU A 82 10.65 -13.36 -8.55
N PHE A 83 10.87 -14.65 -8.67
CA PHE A 83 10.99 -15.49 -7.48
C PHE A 83 12.16 -16.45 -7.56
N GLY A 84 12.65 -16.82 -6.38
CA GLY A 84 13.67 -17.84 -6.20
C GLY A 84 13.31 -18.74 -5.03
N GLU A 85 13.55 -20.05 -5.16
CA GLU A 85 13.31 -21.05 -4.13
C GLU A 85 14.53 -21.95 -3.95
N LEU A 86 14.78 -22.34 -2.71
CA LEU A 86 15.76 -23.34 -2.35
C LEU A 86 15.05 -24.57 -1.78
N GLY A 87 15.22 -25.71 -2.42
CA GLY A 87 14.75 -26.99 -1.91
C GLY A 87 15.58 -27.41 -0.68
N LEU A 88 14.89 -27.83 0.37
CA LEU A 88 15.52 -28.31 1.59
C LEU A 88 15.55 -29.85 1.57
N PHE A 89 16.62 -30.41 1.04
CA PHE A 89 16.80 -31.85 0.89
C PHE A 89 15.68 -32.48 0.02
N ASP A 90 15.52 -33.78 0.04
CA ASP A 90 14.45 -34.50 -0.68
C ASP A 90 13.15 -34.55 0.14
N THR A 91 12.80 -33.46 0.84
CA THR A 91 11.64 -33.43 1.74
C THR A 91 10.38 -32.83 1.12
N GLY A 92 10.49 -32.24 -0.06
CA GLY A 92 9.43 -31.42 -0.66
C GLY A 92 9.31 -30.01 -0.06
N LEU A 93 10.09 -29.69 0.99
CA LEU A 93 10.14 -28.36 1.57
C LEU A 93 11.01 -27.43 0.73
N ARG A 94 10.53 -26.19 0.52
CA ARG A 94 11.26 -25.11 -0.15
C ARG A 94 11.15 -23.82 0.65
N VAL A 95 12.22 -23.06 0.71
CA VAL A 95 12.23 -21.70 1.23
C VAL A 95 12.36 -20.78 0.02
N GLY A 96 11.51 -19.77 -0.07
CA GLY A 96 11.46 -18.91 -1.23
C GLY A 96 11.33 -17.44 -0.90
N LEU A 97 11.66 -16.64 -1.91
CA LEU A 97 11.51 -15.20 -1.93
C LEU A 97 10.92 -14.79 -3.26
N SER A 98 9.92 -13.92 -3.23
CA SER A 98 9.35 -13.26 -4.40
C SER A 98 9.55 -11.75 -4.26
N TYR A 99 9.86 -11.06 -5.36
CA TYR A 99 10.17 -9.64 -5.39
C TYR A 99 9.56 -8.95 -6.61
N VAL A 100 8.91 -7.83 -6.39
CA VAL A 100 8.40 -6.96 -7.45
C VAL A 100 9.42 -5.85 -7.70
N PRO A 101 10.07 -5.81 -8.87
CA PRO A 101 11.22 -4.92 -9.13
C PRO A 101 10.85 -3.49 -9.54
N TYR A 102 9.60 -3.08 -9.35
CA TYR A 102 9.09 -1.75 -9.71
C TYR A 102 7.98 -1.31 -8.75
N ALA A 103 7.71 -0.01 -8.71
CA ALA A 103 6.62 0.54 -7.91
C ALA A 103 5.25 0.16 -8.49
N LEU A 104 4.33 -0.22 -7.63
CA LEU A 104 2.91 -0.36 -7.94
C LEU A 104 2.24 0.96 -7.61
N GLU A 105 1.91 1.74 -8.63
CA GLU A 105 1.36 3.08 -8.49
C GLU A 105 -0.17 3.02 -8.38
N SER A 106 -0.74 3.72 -7.39
CA SER A 106 -2.19 3.95 -7.34
C SER A 106 -2.60 5.07 -8.29
N GLU A 107 -3.87 5.11 -8.64
CA GLU A 107 -4.45 6.31 -9.26
C GLU A 107 -4.36 7.50 -8.30
N THR A 108 -4.10 8.69 -8.86
CA THR A 108 -4.09 9.92 -8.09
C THR A 108 -5.52 10.41 -7.91
N THR A 109 -5.97 10.53 -6.67
CA THR A 109 -7.26 11.15 -6.35
C THR A 109 -7.08 12.65 -6.20
N GLU A 110 -7.91 13.42 -6.91
CA GLU A 110 -7.93 14.87 -6.85
C GLU A 110 -9.20 15.34 -6.11
N ASN A 111 -9.04 16.20 -5.13
CA ASN A 111 -10.15 16.82 -4.42
C ASN A 111 -9.98 18.34 -4.39
N ASN A 112 -10.99 19.05 -4.90
CA ASN A 112 -11.02 20.50 -4.89
C ASN A 112 -11.59 21.01 -3.58
N ARG A 113 -10.81 21.84 -2.89
CA ARG A 113 -11.19 22.46 -1.64
C ARG A 113 -11.14 23.99 -1.78
N ASN A 114 -12.10 24.67 -1.16
CA ASN A 114 -12.06 26.12 -1.03
C ASN A 114 -11.29 26.48 0.23
N ASP A 115 -10.04 26.88 0.07
CA ASP A 115 -9.19 27.34 1.17
C ASP A 115 -9.03 28.86 1.10
N ASN A 116 -8.71 29.48 2.25
CA ASN A 116 -8.46 30.90 2.36
C ASN A 116 -9.60 31.78 1.80
N CYS A 117 -10.81 31.57 2.32
CA CYS A 117 -11.90 32.53 2.06
C CYS A 117 -11.59 33.82 2.79
N SER A 118 -11.26 34.88 2.05
CA SER A 118 -11.13 36.23 2.57
C SER A 118 -12.35 37.05 2.23
N ASN A 119 -12.86 37.78 3.20
CA ASN A 119 -13.83 38.84 2.91
C ASN A 119 -13.05 39.97 2.24
N ASP A 120 -13.35 40.27 1.00
CA ASP A 120 -12.74 41.42 0.33
C ASP A 120 -13.37 42.73 0.85
N GLU A 121 -12.71 43.36 1.80
CA GLU A 121 -13.14 44.68 2.37
C GLU A 121 -13.01 45.81 1.35
N SER A 122 -12.43 45.63 0.19
CA SER A 122 -12.16 46.69 -0.77
C SER A 122 -13.41 47.30 -1.38
N HIS A 123 -14.59 46.77 -1.13
CA HIS A 123 -15.89 47.25 -1.63
C HIS A 123 -16.82 47.82 -0.57
N LEU A 124 -16.36 48.05 0.64
CA LEU A 124 -17.14 48.78 1.65
C LEU A 124 -17.11 50.26 1.40
N ASP A 125 -17.84 50.74 0.40
CA ASP A 125 -18.28 52.12 0.37
C ASP A 125 -19.21 52.36 1.58
N ALA A 126 -18.88 53.32 2.41
CA ALA A 126 -19.51 53.62 3.69
C ALA A 126 -21.02 53.94 3.62
N ASN A 127 -21.69 53.65 2.52
CA ASN A 127 -23.09 54.01 2.27
C ASN A 127 -23.98 52.91 1.64
N SER A 128 -23.51 51.68 1.46
CA SER A 128 -24.31 50.57 0.94
C SER A 128 -24.59 49.53 2.00
N VAL A 129 -25.81 49.52 2.47
CA VAL A 129 -26.34 48.67 3.54
C VAL A 129 -26.92 47.36 2.97
N SER A 130 -26.39 46.86 1.88
CA SER A 130 -26.97 45.63 1.27
C SER A 130 -26.06 44.97 0.26
N ASP A 131 -24.87 44.54 0.62
CA ASP A 131 -24.24 43.56 -0.22
C ASP A 131 -23.83 42.32 0.58
N ALA A 132 -24.34 41.21 0.11
CA ALA A 132 -23.98 39.90 0.58
C ALA A 132 -22.45 39.77 0.57
N ASP A 133 -21.88 39.40 1.72
CA ASP A 133 -20.46 39.10 1.88
C ASP A 133 -20.01 38.21 0.73
N VAL A 134 -19.29 38.80 -0.24
CA VAL A 134 -18.67 38.03 -1.30
C VAL A 134 -17.42 37.38 -0.71
N ASN A 135 -17.59 36.18 -0.21
CA ASN A 135 -16.48 35.36 0.20
C ASN A 135 -15.67 34.99 -1.06
N VAL A 136 -14.55 35.64 -1.28
CA VAL A 136 -13.60 35.23 -2.31
C VAL A 136 -12.76 34.07 -1.73
N CYS A 137 -13.11 32.87 -2.13
CA CYS A 137 -12.36 31.68 -1.75
C CYS A 137 -11.39 31.31 -2.86
N THR A 138 -10.15 31.04 -2.50
CA THR A 138 -9.20 30.44 -3.44
C THR A 138 -9.47 28.94 -3.51
N GLN A 139 -9.79 28.45 -4.70
CA GLN A 139 -9.93 27.03 -4.90
C GLN A 139 -8.55 26.40 -5.04
N THR A 140 -8.27 25.40 -4.21
CA THR A 140 -7.05 24.62 -4.25
C THR A 140 -7.37 23.16 -4.49
N THR A 141 -6.52 22.50 -5.27
CA THR A 141 -6.68 21.07 -5.58
C THR A 141 -5.71 20.27 -4.72
N ASN A 142 -6.24 19.43 -3.86
CA ASN A 142 -5.46 18.44 -3.14
C ASN A 142 -5.32 17.19 -4.01
N LYS A 143 -4.11 16.66 -4.11
CA LYS A 143 -3.79 15.44 -4.84
C LYS A 143 -3.20 14.43 -3.87
N VAL A 144 -3.74 13.21 -3.89
CA VAL A 144 -3.25 12.11 -3.06
C VAL A 144 -3.12 10.87 -3.93
N GLY A 145 -1.98 10.24 -3.85
CA GLY A 145 -1.68 8.94 -4.45
C GLY A 145 -0.79 8.14 -3.49
N VAL A 146 -0.79 6.84 -3.65
CA VAL A 146 0.01 5.91 -2.86
C VAL A 146 0.71 4.94 -3.79
N ASP A 147 2.01 4.74 -3.60
CA ASP A 147 2.76 3.71 -4.28
C ASP A 147 3.22 2.65 -3.31
N LEU A 148 3.24 1.42 -3.78
CA LEU A 148 3.88 0.31 -3.07
C LEU A 148 5.21 0.01 -3.76
N GLU A 149 6.30 0.23 -3.04
CA GLU A 149 7.65 -0.06 -3.50
C GLU A 149 8.25 -1.24 -2.74
N ASP A 150 9.26 -1.87 -3.33
CA ASP A 150 10.04 -2.96 -2.73
C ASP A 150 9.15 -4.10 -2.18
N LEU A 151 8.06 -4.46 -2.90
CA LEU A 151 7.17 -5.54 -2.47
C LEU A 151 7.90 -6.88 -2.49
N ILE A 152 8.05 -7.48 -1.31
CA ILE A 152 8.77 -8.72 -1.07
C ILE A 152 7.87 -9.70 -0.33
N THR A 153 7.86 -10.96 -0.77
CA THR A 153 7.24 -12.06 -0.04
C THR A 153 8.30 -13.10 0.29
N MET A 154 8.51 -13.39 1.56
CA MET A 154 9.36 -14.48 2.07
C MET A 154 8.46 -15.61 2.53
N TYR A 155 8.72 -16.84 2.09
CA TYR A 155 7.82 -17.95 2.35
C TYR A 155 8.52 -19.30 2.51
N VAL A 156 7.80 -20.21 3.11
CA VAL A 156 8.07 -21.65 3.08
C VAL A 156 6.96 -22.32 2.29
N ALA A 157 7.32 -23.24 1.42
CA ALA A 157 6.39 -24.05 0.65
C ALA A 157 6.66 -25.54 0.90
N TYR A 158 5.59 -26.33 0.90
CA TYR A 158 5.66 -27.78 0.92
C TYR A 158 5.01 -28.33 -0.35
N HIS A 159 5.79 -29.06 -1.16
CA HIS A 159 5.37 -29.71 -2.37
C HIS A 159 5.15 -31.21 -2.13
N HIS A 160 3.99 -31.68 -2.49
CA HIS A 160 3.66 -33.10 -2.50
C HIS A 160 3.55 -33.58 -3.94
N GLU A 161 4.41 -34.51 -4.32
CA GLU A 161 4.44 -35.07 -5.67
C GLU A 161 3.21 -35.94 -5.92
N LEU A 162 2.69 -35.83 -7.15
CA LEU A 162 1.55 -36.59 -7.63
C LEU A 162 1.93 -37.33 -8.92
N ASP A 163 1.50 -38.58 -9.03
CA ASP A 163 1.65 -39.35 -10.26
C ASP A 163 0.43 -39.15 -11.16
N MET A 164 0.26 -37.93 -11.68
CA MET A 164 -0.85 -37.57 -12.56
C MET A 164 -0.35 -36.93 -13.88
N PRO A 165 -1.04 -37.18 -15.01
CA PRO A 165 -0.56 -36.75 -16.32
C PRO A 165 -0.55 -35.21 -16.46
N PHE A 166 -1.41 -34.47 -15.78
CA PHE A 166 -1.57 -33.03 -15.93
C PHE A 166 -1.01 -32.22 -14.76
N VAL A 167 -0.75 -32.84 -13.60
CA VAL A 167 -0.22 -32.20 -12.39
C VAL A 167 0.92 -33.06 -11.88
N SER A 168 2.08 -32.45 -11.65
CA SER A 168 3.27 -33.14 -11.11
C SER A 168 3.32 -33.01 -9.59
N SER A 169 2.86 -31.90 -9.03
CA SER A 169 2.75 -31.72 -7.59
C SER A 169 1.65 -30.74 -7.20
N VAL A 170 1.17 -30.87 -5.98
CA VAL A 170 0.38 -29.85 -5.27
C VAL A 170 1.27 -29.24 -4.22
N PHE A 171 1.04 -27.99 -3.88
CA PHE A 171 1.81 -27.32 -2.84
C PHE A 171 0.94 -26.41 -1.98
N ILE A 172 1.40 -26.21 -0.77
CA ILE A 172 0.93 -25.16 0.15
C ILE A 172 2.10 -24.22 0.43
N LYS A 173 1.80 -22.94 0.64
CA LYS A 173 2.78 -21.90 0.89
C LYS A 173 2.30 -21.02 2.03
N ALA A 174 3.20 -20.66 2.94
CA ALA A 174 2.93 -19.70 4.00
C ALA A 174 4.14 -18.79 4.18
N GLY A 175 3.92 -17.52 4.46
CA GLY A 175 5.01 -16.57 4.58
C GLY A 175 4.56 -15.19 5.03
N ILE A 176 5.49 -14.25 4.97
CA ILE A 176 5.28 -12.84 5.27
C ILE A 176 5.48 -12.03 4.00
N ILE A 177 4.70 -10.96 3.90
CA ILE A 177 4.79 -9.98 2.82
C ILE A 177 5.14 -8.61 3.41
N GLU A 178 6.05 -7.90 2.78
CA GLU A 178 6.46 -6.55 3.17
C GLU A 178 6.52 -5.65 1.95
N ALA A 179 6.15 -4.38 2.11
CA ALA A 179 6.30 -3.33 1.10
C ALA A 179 6.57 -1.98 1.77
N ASP A 180 7.25 -1.08 1.06
CA ASP A 180 7.32 0.32 1.43
C ASP A 180 6.11 1.06 0.83
N VAL A 181 5.36 1.79 1.68
CA VAL A 181 4.23 2.64 1.29
C VAL A 181 4.74 4.06 1.13
N ILE A 182 4.78 4.55 -0.09
CA ILE A 182 5.22 5.90 -0.45
C ILE A 182 4.00 6.76 -0.68
N THR A 183 3.82 7.77 0.17
CA THR A 183 2.70 8.71 0.05
C THR A 183 3.08 9.83 -0.90
N ARG A 184 2.33 10.00 -1.98
CA ARG A 184 2.44 11.11 -2.92
C ARG A 184 1.29 12.06 -2.68
N ASP A 185 1.49 13.01 -1.77
CA ASP A 185 0.49 14.01 -1.45
C ASP A 185 0.98 15.41 -1.82
N ASN A 186 0.08 16.20 -2.38
CA ASN A 186 0.24 17.61 -2.61
C ASN A 186 -0.99 18.32 -2.04
N LEU A 187 -0.93 18.58 -0.75
CA LEU A 187 -2.01 19.25 -0.03
C LEU A 187 -1.73 20.74 0.01
N SER A 188 -2.73 21.55 -0.30
CA SER A 188 -2.64 23.02 -0.30
C SER A 188 -2.21 23.61 1.04
N SER A 189 -2.46 22.90 2.14
CA SER A 189 -2.02 23.27 3.49
C SER A 189 -0.52 23.08 3.73
N GLY A 190 0.22 22.46 2.80
CA GLY A 190 1.61 22.04 2.99
C GLY A 190 1.78 20.86 3.97
N SER A 191 0.68 20.27 4.45
CA SER A 191 0.72 19.04 5.23
C SER A 191 1.14 17.87 4.35
N GLN A 192 1.82 16.89 4.93
CA GLN A 192 2.20 15.65 4.27
C GLN A 192 1.98 14.47 5.21
N TYR A 193 1.61 13.34 4.65
CA TYR A 193 1.63 12.07 5.37
C TYR A 193 2.99 11.41 5.19
N PRO A 194 3.58 10.87 6.27
CA PRO A 194 4.89 10.21 6.17
C PRO A 194 4.78 8.89 5.40
N ASN A 195 5.86 8.53 4.71
CA ASN A 195 6.03 7.18 4.21
C ASN A 195 6.06 6.18 5.36
N THR A 196 5.55 4.98 5.11
CA THR A 196 5.52 3.89 6.10
C THR A 196 5.84 2.56 5.44
N SER A 197 5.91 1.51 6.22
CA SER A 197 6.00 0.13 5.72
C SER A 197 4.68 -0.59 5.97
N LEU A 198 4.35 -1.49 5.06
CA LEU A 198 3.23 -2.42 5.15
C LEU A 198 3.82 -3.81 5.33
N SER A 199 3.31 -4.56 6.31
CA SER A 199 3.63 -5.97 6.52
C SER A 199 2.34 -6.78 6.64
N GLY A 200 2.45 -8.09 6.41
CA GLY A 200 1.30 -8.98 6.51
C GLY A 200 1.70 -10.44 6.39
N ASP A 201 0.72 -11.31 6.63
CA ASP A 201 0.84 -12.74 6.47
C ASP A 201 0.25 -13.20 5.13
N PHE A 202 0.91 -14.15 4.51
CA PHE A 202 0.49 -14.74 3.23
C PHE A 202 0.30 -16.24 3.38
N PHE A 203 -0.79 -16.74 2.83
CA PHE A 203 -1.03 -18.18 2.66
C PHE A 203 -1.48 -18.47 1.23
N GLY A 204 -0.88 -19.49 0.60
CA GLY A 204 -1.19 -19.93 -0.76
C GLY A 204 -1.27 -21.43 -0.90
N LEU A 205 -1.99 -21.87 -1.91
CA LEU A 205 -2.04 -23.25 -2.34
C LEU A 205 -2.09 -23.31 -3.87
N GLY A 206 -1.53 -24.37 -4.46
CA GLY A 206 -1.49 -24.45 -5.91
C GLY A 206 -1.07 -25.81 -6.46
N PHE A 207 -0.92 -25.78 -7.78
CA PHE A 207 -0.51 -26.94 -8.59
C PHE A 207 0.72 -26.57 -9.41
N GLU A 208 1.61 -27.51 -9.57
CA GLU A 208 2.79 -27.39 -10.44
C GLU A 208 2.79 -28.52 -11.45
N LYS A 209 3.06 -28.18 -12.71
CA LYS A 209 3.32 -29.12 -13.79
C LYS A 209 4.76 -28.99 -14.22
N ASN A 210 5.53 -30.04 -14.00
CA ASN A 210 6.89 -30.14 -14.51
C ASN A 210 6.84 -30.44 -16.02
N LEU A 211 7.68 -29.73 -16.75
CA LEU A 211 7.91 -29.92 -18.17
C LEU A 211 9.27 -30.59 -18.37
N ASP A 212 9.53 -31.06 -19.59
CA ASP A 212 10.85 -31.54 -19.94
C ASP A 212 11.90 -30.44 -19.73
N THR A 213 13.14 -30.80 -19.45
CA THR A 213 14.26 -29.85 -19.26
C THR A 213 14.31 -29.10 -17.93
N GLY A 214 13.56 -29.53 -16.89
CA GLY A 214 13.54 -28.89 -15.57
C GLY A 214 12.71 -27.60 -15.51
N MET A 215 12.01 -27.25 -16.57
CA MET A 215 11.03 -26.17 -16.55
C MET A 215 9.72 -26.63 -15.89
N PHE A 216 8.95 -25.67 -15.38
CA PHE A 216 7.62 -25.92 -14.85
C PHE A 216 6.69 -24.74 -15.09
N VAL A 217 5.40 -25.02 -14.99
CA VAL A 217 4.33 -24.03 -14.90
C VAL A 217 3.59 -24.28 -13.59
N ARG A 218 3.26 -23.18 -12.89
CA ARG A 218 2.58 -23.22 -11.59
C ARG A 218 1.34 -22.34 -11.64
N LEU A 219 0.27 -22.80 -11.01
CA LEU A 219 -0.94 -22.03 -10.76
C LEU A 219 -1.20 -22.04 -9.25
N GLU A 220 -1.41 -20.86 -8.67
CA GLU A 220 -1.55 -20.65 -7.23
C GLU A 220 -2.71 -19.71 -6.94
N GLY A 221 -3.48 -20.03 -5.89
CA GLY A 221 -4.41 -19.11 -5.24
C GLY A 221 -3.91 -18.77 -3.85
N GLY A 222 -4.02 -17.52 -3.44
CA GLY A 222 -3.52 -17.08 -2.15
C GLY A 222 -4.44 -16.09 -1.46
N ILE A 223 -4.26 -15.96 -0.16
CA ILE A 223 -4.86 -14.94 0.69
C ILE A 223 -3.76 -14.22 1.44
N THR A 224 -3.97 -12.93 1.68
CA THR A 224 -3.05 -12.07 2.43
C THR A 224 -3.84 -11.29 3.45
N GLU A 225 -3.34 -11.20 4.67
CA GLU A 225 -3.85 -10.34 5.73
C GLU A 225 -2.73 -9.38 6.13
N PHE A 226 -2.98 -8.07 5.98
CA PHE A 226 -1.98 -7.05 6.29
C PHE A 226 -2.22 -6.44 7.66
N ASP A 227 -1.12 -6.00 8.29
CA ASP A 227 -1.16 -5.25 9.52
C ASP A 227 -1.81 -3.87 9.34
N SER A 228 -2.44 -3.37 10.39
CA SER A 228 -3.02 -2.03 10.38
C SER A 228 -1.94 -0.95 10.30
N ILE A 229 -2.22 0.12 9.55
CA ILE A 229 -1.35 1.28 9.40
C ILE A 229 -2.00 2.50 10.03
N LYS A 230 -1.20 3.28 10.76
CA LYS A 230 -1.61 4.58 11.27
C LYS A 230 -0.66 5.66 10.75
N LEU A 231 -1.23 6.63 10.01
CA LEU A 231 -0.52 7.80 9.52
C LEU A 231 -1.02 9.05 10.23
N VAL A 232 -0.10 9.90 10.66
CA VAL A 232 -0.40 11.21 11.24
C VAL A 232 0.27 12.24 10.36
N ASN A 233 -0.46 13.26 9.92
CA ASN A 233 0.12 14.29 9.06
C ASN A 233 1.17 15.13 9.80
N THR A 234 2.02 15.80 9.04
CA THR A 234 3.14 16.60 9.59
C THR A 234 2.73 18.00 10.08
N ASN A 235 1.48 18.42 9.88
CA ASN A 235 1.02 19.73 10.31
C ASN A 235 0.78 19.76 11.82
N SER A 236 1.48 20.63 12.54
CA SER A 236 1.37 20.77 13.98
C SER A 236 0.07 21.42 14.45
N GLU A 237 -0.61 22.16 13.57
CA GLU A 237 -1.84 22.88 13.92
C GLU A 237 -3.10 22.03 13.74
N ASN A 238 -3.06 21.08 12.82
CA ASN A 238 -4.17 20.18 12.51
C ASN A 238 -3.64 18.76 12.29
N SER A 239 -3.52 17.99 13.36
CA SER A 239 -3.03 16.60 13.29
C SER A 239 -4.12 15.65 12.79
N ASN A 240 -4.33 15.60 11.48
CA ASN A 240 -5.20 14.59 10.88
C ASN A 240 -4.54 13.21 10.97
N THR A 241 -5.36 12.21 11.21
CA THR A 241 -4.90 10.83 11.33
C THR A 241 -5.66 9.94 10.36
N ILE A 242 -4.95 9.12 9.62
CA ILE A 242 -5.49 8.04 8.80
C ILE A 242 -5.15 6.73 9.50
N ASN A 243 -6.19 5.94 9.81
CA ASN A 243 -6.03 4.57 10.28
C ASN A 243 -6.57 3.65 9.17
N ILE A 244 -5.74 2.76 8.69
CA ILE A 244 -6.10 1.69 7.76
C ILE A 244 -6.15 0.41 8.57
N THR A 245 -7.33 -0.22 8.61
CA THR A 245 -7.58 -1.45 9.36
C THR A 245 -8.37 -2.40 8.47
N GLY A 246 -8.14 -3.70 8.59
CA GLY A 246 -8.85 -4.68 7.77
C GLY A 246 -8.41 -4.61 6.31
N MET A 247 -7.12 -4.76 6.05
CA MET A 247 -6.58 -4.85 4.71
C MET A 247 -6.34 -6.32 4.38
N ASP A 248 -7.31 -6.91 3.66
CA ASP A 248 -7.30 -8.32 3.28
C ASP A 248 -7.23 -8.47 1.77
N GLY A 249 -6.50 -9.46 1.30
CA GLY A 249 -6.33 -9.70 -0.12
C GLY A 249 -6.56 -11.15 -0.53
N ALA A 250 -7.13 -11.34 -1.72
CA ALA A 250 -7.15 -12.62 -2.41
C ALA A 250 -6.38 -12.50 -3.72
N SER A 251 -5.56 -13.51 -4.05
CA SER A 251 -4.71 -13.48 -5.24
C SER A 251 -4.81 -14.74 -6.06
N ALA A 252 -4.59 -14.58 -7.37
CA ALA A 252 -4.34 -15.66 -8.31
C ALA A 252 -3.00 -15.40 -8.99
N THR A 253 -2.16 -16.44 -9.05
CA THR A 253 -0.80 -16.35 -9.58
C THR A 253 -0.55 -17.43 -10.61
N ILE A 254 0.01 -17.05 -11.75
CA ILE A 254 0.58 -17.98 -12.73
C ILE A 254 2.09 -17.77 -12.77
N SER A 255 2.85 -18.86 -12.70
CA SER A 255 4.32 -18.78 -12.70
C SER A 255 4.91 -19.72 -13.75
N ILE A 256 6.04 -19.30 -14.29
CA ILE A 256 6.93 -20.13 -15.10
C ILE A 256 8.33 -20.07 -14.52
N GLY A 257 8.98 -21.19 -14.39
CA GLY A 257 10.31 -21.24 -13.80
C GLY A 257 11.11 -22.45 -14.26
N LYS A 258 12.33 -22.53 -13.72
CA LYS A 258 13.26 -23.64 -13.96
C LYS A 258 13.95 -24.04 -12.66
N THR A 259 14.05 -25.33 -12.46
CA THR A 259 14.81 -25.96 -11.38
C THR A 259 16.17 -26.45 -11.92
N PHE A 260 17.24 -26.15 -11.18
CA PHE A 260 18.64 -26.43 -11.55
C PHE A 260 19.25 -27.47 -10.63
#